data_51bae11b41b7200733cfd9dee0ba8dc9
#
_entry.id   51bae11b41b7200733cfd9dee0ba8dc9
#
_cell.length_a   1.000
_cell.length_b   1.000
_cell.length_c   1.000
_cell.angle_alpha   90.00
_cell.angle_beta   90.00
_cell.angle_gamma   90.00
#
_symmetry.space_group_name_H-M   'P 1'
#
loop_
_entity.id
_entity.type
_entity.pdbx_description
1 polymer ?
#
loop_
_entity_poly.entity_id
_entity_poly.type
_entity_poly.pdbx_seq_one_letter_code
_entity_poly.pdbx_strand_id
1 'polypeptide(L)'
;KQLLKLMIHSLYSNKEIFLRELVSNASDAIDKLRFKSVEDKSISKMNNDLKIDVKIFKDENKIVISDNGIGMSEEEIIQNIGTIARSGTSSFLDNITGDKQKDSNLIGQFGVGFYSVFMVADRVQVLSKSAYESSNEAILWESSGEEKYKLEQSTKESNGTDIIIYLNEDNHEFAEEGRVKFLLEKYSQYINFPLNLISESGEVNRINDSEALWLKPKRSIKDEEYNDFYKFTTFDQEDPLFWVHNKVEGKSEYTNLLYVPSKPPFDLWNRESPRGVKLYI
;
A
#
# COMPACT_ATOMS: atom_id res chain seq x y z
N LYS A 1 -21.46 -7.08 11.88
CA LYS A 1 -21.41 -7.33 10.40
C LYS A 1 -22.10 -6.25 9.59
N GLN A 2 -23.35 -5.86 9.88
CA GLN A 2 -24.09 -4.84 9.11
C GLN A 2 -23.45 -3.45 9.20
N LEU A 3 -23.05 -2.99 10.38
CA LEU A 3 -22.45 -1.66 10.56
C LEU A 3 -21.10 -1.55 9.84
N LEU A 4 -20.22 -2.53 9.99
CA LEU A 4 -18.91 -2.56 9.31
C LEU A 4 -19.08 -2.60 7.79
N LYS A 5 -19.99 -3.47 7.28
CA LYS A 5 -20.31 -3.52 5.85
C LYS A 5 -20.86 -2.19 5.34
N LEU A 6 -21.77 -1.56 6.07
CA LEU A 6 -22.32 -0.24 5.69
C LEU A 6 -21.22 0.84 5.66
N MET A 7 -20.33 0.87 6.66
CA MET A 7 -19.22 1.81 6.69
C MET A 7 -18.26 1.58 5.50
N ILE A 8 -17.86 0.34 5.26
CA ILE A 8 -16.93 0.01 4.17
C ILE A 8 -17.56 0.36 2.82
N HIS A 9 -18.80 -0.04 2.57
CA HIS A 9 -19.50 0.28 1.32
C HIS A 9 -19.81 1.76 1.12
N SER A 10 -19.91 2.55 2.20
CA SER A 10 -20.07 3.99 2.10
C SER A 10 -18.76 4.73 1.81
N LEU A 11 -17.64 4.18 2.25
CA LEU A 11 -16.31 4.76 2.06
C LEU A 11 -15.67 4.32 0.74
N TYR A 12 -15.93 3.09 0.32
CA TYR A 12 -15.29 2.49 -0.85
C TYR A 12 -16.32 1.94 -1.83
N SER A 13 -16.43 2.57 -2.98
CA SER A 13 -17.27 2.12 -4.09
C SER A 13 -16.64 1.00 -4.92
N ASN A 14 -15.31 0.83 -4.84
CA ASN A 14 -14.55 -0.14 -5.62
C ASN A 14 -13.82 -1.13 -4.70
N LYS A 15 -14.08 -2.43 -4.89
CA LYS A 15 -13.45 -3.51 -4.11
C LYS A 15 -11.94 -3.58 -4.30
N GLU A 16 -11.41 -3.22 -5.47
CA GLU A 16 -9.97 -3.24 -5.79
C GLU A 16 -9.10 -2.47 -4.79
N ILE A 17 -9.71 -1.50 -4.12
CA ILE A 17 -9.08 -0.64 -3.13
C ILE A 17 -8.42 -1.40 -1.98
N PHE A 18 -8.93 -2.60 -1.63
CA PHE A 18 -8.37 -3.38 -0.52
C PHE A 18 -6.86 -3.62 -0.69
N LEU A 19 -6.44 -3.93 -1.91
CA LEU A 19 -5.04 -4.23 -2.19
C LEU A 19 -4.17 -2.99 -2.01
N ARG A 20 -4.63 -1.83 -2.48
CA ARG A 20 -3.95 -0.55 -2.27
C ARG A 20 -3.80 -0.23 -0.78
N GLU A 21 -4.88 -0.33 -0.02
CA GLU A 21 -4.88 -0.01 1.41
C GLU A 21 -3.92 -0.90 2.20
N LEU A 22 -3.90 -2.21 1.92
CA LEU A 22 -3.02 -3.14 2.61
C LEU A 22 -1.54 -2.93 2.26
N VAL A 23 -1.23 -2.67 0.99
CA VAL A 23 0.14 -2.36 0.55
C VAL A 23 0.61 -1.01 1.12
N SER A 24 -0.26 -0.01 1.21
CA SER A 24 0.04 1.27 1.87
C SER A 24 0.33 1.08 3.36
N ASN A 25 -0.46 0.26 4.06
CA ASN A 25 -0.21 -0.05 5.47
C ASN A 25 1.13 -0.78 5.66
N ALA A 26 1.50 -1.69 4.76
CA ALA A 26 2.79 -2.36 4.77
C ALA A 26 3.95 -1.36 4.56
N SER A 27 3.80 -0.41 3.63
CA SER A 27 4.75 0.68 3.42
C SER A 27 4.93 1.52 4.67
N ASP A 28 3.83 1.93 5.32
CA ASP A 28 3.84 2.69 6.57
C ASP A 28 4.55 1.94 7.71
N ALA A 29 4.35 0.61 7.80
CA ALA A 29 5.01 -0.22 8.80
C ALA A 29 6.53 -0.26 8.60
N ILE A 30 6.99 -0.28 7.35
CA ILE A 30 8.41 -0.23 7.01
C ILE A 30 8.99 1.16 7.29
N ASP A 31 8.29 2.24 6.95
CA ASP A 31 8.74 3.60 7.26
C ASP A 31 8.86 3.84 8.77
N LYS A 32 7.89 3.33 9.57
CA LYS A 32 7.98 3.37 11.04
C LYS A 32 9.20 2.63 11.57
N LEU A 33 9.50 1.44 11.04
CA LEU A 33 10.71 0.69 11.39
C LEU A 33 11.96 1.50 11.09
N ARG A 34 12.04 2.04 9.87
CA ARG A 34 13.17 2.85 9.41
C ARG A 34 13.39 4.07 10.30
N PHE A 35 12.31 4.76 10.65
CA PHE A 35 12.36 5.91 11.55
C PHE A 35 12.84 5.52 12.95
N LYS A 36 12.25 4.47 13.53
CA LYS A 36 12.62 3.98 14.86
C LYS A 36 14.04 3.43 14.93
N SER A 37 14.55 2.83 13.88
CA SER A 37 15.91 2.31 13.81
C SER A 37 16.99 3.41 13.89
N VAL A 38 16.65 4.65 13.55
CA VAL A 38 17.54 5.81 13.71
C VAL A 38 17.62 6.25 15.19
N GLU A 39 16.51 6.11 15.92
CA GLU A 39 16.42 6.51 17.32
C GLU A 39 16.91 5.40 18.27
N ASP A 40 16.62 4.13 17.94
CA ASP A 40 16.89 2.98 18.78
C ASP A 40 17.86 2.00 18.12
N LYS A 41 19.08 1.92 18.68
CA LYS A 41 20.13 1.02 18.19
C LYS A 41 19.84 -0.47 18.39
N SER A 42 18.89 -0.84 19.24
CA SER A 42 18.49 -2.24 19.42
C SER A 42 17.81 -2.79 18.16
N ILE A 43 17.08 -1.92 17.45
CA ILE A 43 16.38 -2.21 16.21
C ILE A 43 17.28 -2.03 14.97
N SER A 44 18.31 -1.18 15.06
CA SER A 44 19.16 -0.78 13.92
C SER A 44 19.96 -1.92 13.27
N LYS A 45 20.05 -3.09 13.93
CA LYS A 45 20.71 -4.28 13.41
C LYS A 45 19.78 -5.16 12.56
N MET A 46 18.50 -4.83 12.49
CA MET A 46 17.51 -5.57 11.73
C MET A 46 17.62 -5.23 10.25
N ASN A 47 17.50 -6.24 9.47
CA ASN A 47 17.59 -6.44 8.03
C ASN A 47 17.53 -5.16 7.15
N ASN A 48 18.57 -4.95 6.34
CA ASN A 48 18.64 -3.85 5.38
C ASN A 48 17.77 -4.08 4.10
N ASP A 49 17.14 -5.24 3.97
CA ASP A 49 16.35 -5.62 2.78
C ASP A 49 14.86 -5.40 3.06
N LEU A 50 14.48 -4.14 3.25
CA LEU A 50 13.09 -3.74 3.49
C LEU A 50 12.27 -3.93 2.22
N LYS A 51 11.16 -4.68 2.32
CA LYS A 51 10.32 -5.03 1.17
C LYS A 51 8.89 -5.40 1.55
N ILE A 52 8.04 -5.43 0.53
CA ILE A 52 6.68 -5.93 0.58
C ILE A 52 6.57 -7.06 -0.43
N ASP A 53 6.15 -8.22 0.03
CA ASP A 53 5.95 -9.41 -0.81
C ASP A 53 4.45 -9.74 -0.89
N VAL A 54 3.92 -9.90 -2.09
CA VAL A 54 2.55 -10.37 -2.34
C VAL A 54 2.63 -11.76 -2.95
N LYS A 55 2.00 -12.75 -2.31
CA LYS A 55 1.94 -14.13 -2.77
C LYS A 55 0.50 -14.53 -3.06
N ILE A 56 0.31 -15.26 -4.14
CA ILE A 56 -0.99 -15.77 -4.56
C ILE A 56 -0.96 -17.28 -4.48
N PHE A 57 -2.03 -17.87 -3.93
CA PHE A 57 -2.27 -19.30 -3.85
C PHE A 57 -3.62 -19.55 -4.49
N LYS A 58 -3.61 -19.79 -5.79
CA LYS A 58 -4.82 -19.90 -6.61
C LYS A 58 -5.73 -21.04 -6.19
N ASP A 59 -5.14 -22.22 -5.97
CA ASP A 59 -5.88 -23.42 -5.55
C ASP A 59 -6.53 -23.28 -4.16
N GLU A 60 -5.95 -22.43 -3.29
CA GLU A 60 -6.49 -22.14 -1.96
C GLU A 60 -7.39 -20.88 -1.93
N ASN A 61 -7.56 -20.22 -3.08
CA ASN A 61 -8.26 -18.95 -3.20
C ASN A 61 -7.79 -17.92 -2.17
N LYS A 62 -6.45 -17.79 -2.04
CA LYS A 62 -5.78 -17.08 -0.95
C LYS A 62 -4.72 -16.11 -1.49
N ILE A 63 -4.63 -14.94 -0.85
CA ILE A 63 -3.55 -13.96 -1.04
C ILE A 63 -2.84 -13.77 0.30
N VAL A 64 -1.53 -13.62 0.26
CA VAL A 64 -0.72 -13.24 1.42
C VAL A 64 0.07 -11.98 1.08
N ILE A 65 -0.08 -10.95 1.89
CA ILE A 65 0.69 -9.71 1.81
C ILE A 65 1.60 -9.66 3.03
N SER A 66 2.90 -9.65 2.80
CA SER A 66 3.94 -9.71 3.84
C SER A 66 4.80 -8.46 3.78
N ASP A 67 5.02 -7.82 4.92
CA ASP A 67 6.04 -6.80 5.12
C ASP A 67 7.06 -7.25 6.18
N ASN A 68 8.24 -6.68 6.12
CA ASN A 68 9.25 -6.81 7.16
C ASN A 68 9.46 -5.49 7.91
N GLY A 69 8.37 -4.76 8.13
CA GLY A 69 8.31 -3.51 8.87
C GLY A 69 8.37 -3.71 10.39
N ILE A 70 7.89 -2.71 11.12
CA ILE A 70 7.97 -2.69 12.59
C ILE A 70 7.18 -3.81 13.27
N GLY A 71 6.17 -4.36 12.60
CA GLY A 71 5.24 -5.32 13.18
C GLY A 71 4.39 -4.73 14.32
N MET A 72 3.70 -5.59 15.06
CA MET A 72 2.81 -5.18 16.15
C MET A 72 2.91 -6.15 17.33
N SER A 73 2.85 -5.60 18.56
CA SER A 73 2.60 -6.35 19.77
C SER A 73 1.12 -6.76 19.88
N GLU A 74 0.77 -7.60 20.87
CA GLU A 74 -0.62 -7.99 21.13
C GLU A 74 -1.50 -6.76 21.41
N GLU A 75 -1.03 -5.85 22.25
CA GLU A 75 -1.74 -4.61 22.58
C GLU A 75 -1.96 -3.72 21.35
N GLU A 76 -0.95 -3.63 20.49
CA GLU A 76 -1.05 -2.84 19.25
C GLU A 76 -2.01 -3.48 18.24
N ILE A 77 -2.06 -4.79 18.12
CA ILE A 77 -3.05 -5.50 17.30
C ILE A 77 -4.47 -5.23 17.79
N ILE A 78 -4.71 -5.34 19.10
CA ILE A 78 -6.02 -5.06 19.70
C ILE A 78 -6.43 -3.61 19.45
N GLN A 79 -5.50 -2.68 19.58
CA GLN A 79 -5.77 -1.25 19.40
C GLN A 79 -5.97 -0.87 17.94
N ASN A 80 -5.14 -1.35 17.03
CA ASN A 80 -5.09 -0.88 15.64
C ASN A 80 -5.99 -1.69 14.71
N ILE A 81 -6.22 -2.98 15.02
CA ILE A 81 -7.00 -3.91 14.18
C ILE A 81 -8.27 -4.35 14.91
N GLY A 82 -8.23 -4.50 16.22
CA GLY A 82 -9.40 -4.88 17.02
C GLY A 82 -10.41 -3.75 17.23
N THR A 83 -10.03 -2.50 16.95
CA THR A 83 -10.88 -1.31 17.14
C THR A 83 -11.05 -0.54 15.85
N ILE A 84 -12.29 -0.40 15.36
CA ILE A 84 -12.61 0.32 14.11
C ILE A 84 -12.27 1.81 14.25
N ALA A 85 -11.76 2.41 13.18
CA ALA A 85 -11.41 3.83 13.08
C ALA A 85 -10.29 4.30 14.04
N ARG A 86 -9.36 3.42 14.38
CA ARG A 86 -8.15 3.77 15.11
C ARG A 86 -6.93 3.50 14.23
N SER A 87 -6.07 4.49 14.07
CA SER A 87 -4.89 4.40 13.22
C SER A 87 -3.61 4.47 14.05
N GLY A 88 -2.81 3.39 14.00
CA GLY A 88 -1.46 3.40 14.57
C GLY A 88 -0.53 4.37 13.84
N THR A 89 -0.82 4.71 12.59
CA THR A 89 -0.10 5.73 11.81
C THR A 89 -0.41 7.13 12.32
N SER A 90 -1.68 7.46 12.58
CA SER A 90 -2.06 8.75 13.18
C SER A 90 -1.44 8.92 14.57
N SER A 91 -1.54 7.91 15.43
CA SER A 91 -0.92 7.96 16.77
C SER A 91 0.61 8.10 16.71
N PHE A 92 1.26 7.54 15.70
CA PHE A 92 2.69 7.71 15.48
C PHE A 92 3.03 9.14 15.03
N LEU A 93 2.27 9.72 14.11
CA LEU A 93 2.45 11.10 13.64
C LEU A 93 2.25 12.11 14.75
N ASP A 94 1.29 11.89 15.65
CA ASP A 94 1.02 12.76 16.80
C ASP A 94 2.21 12.79 17.80
N ASN A 95 3.00 11.73 17.84
CA ASN A 95 4.18 11.62 18.74
C ASN A 95 5.46 12.15 18.11
N ILE A 96 5.47 12.45 16.81
CA ILE A 96 6.61 13.06 16.12
C ILE A 96 6.46 14.57 16.14
N THR A 97 7.47 15.29 16.59
CA THR A 97 7.48 16.76 16.66
C THR A 97 8.53 17.36 15.72
N GLY A 98 8.23 18.57 15.20
CA GLY A 98 9.17 19.39 14.42
C GLY A 98 9.34 18.93 12.96
N ASP A 99 10.53 19.16 12.39
CA ASP A 99 10.82 18.88 10.98
C ASP A 99 10.70 17.39 10.60
N LYS A 100 10.82 16.50 11.58
CA LYS A 100 10.65 15.05 11.41
C LYS A 100 9.24 14.64 10.93
N GLN A 101 8.21 15.43 11.26
CA GLN A 101 6.83 15.17 10.80
C GLN A 101 6.69 15.43 9.29
N LYS A 102 7.46 16.38 8.74
CA LYS A 102 7.48 16.70 7.31
C LYS A 102 8.21 15.66 6.48
N ASP A 103 9.15 14.93 7.08
CA ASP A 103 9.95 13.90 6.42
C ASP A 103 9.26 12.52 6.42
N SER A 104 8.11 12.40 7.08
CA SER A 104 7.36 11.14 7.14
C SER A 104 6.34 11.04 5.98
N ASN A 105 6.56 10.09 5.08
CA ASN A 105 5.66 9.79 3.95
C ASN A 105 4.56 8.79 4.32
N LEU A 106 3.99 8.88 5.52
CA LEU A 106 2.99 7.94 6.02
C LEU A 106 1.61 8.21 5.40
N ILE A 107 0.97 7.16 4.89
CA ILE A 107 -0.26 7.23 4.06
C ILE A 107 -1.53 6.97 4.88
N GLY A 108 -1.53 5.93 5.74
CA GLY A 108 -2.71 5.39 6.41
C GLY A 108 -3.13 6.13 7.67
N GLN A 109 -3.79 7.29 7.57
CA GLN A 109 -4.14 8.13 8.72
C GLN A 109 -5.51 7.82 9.35
N PHE A 110 -6.45 7.20 8.61
CA PHE A 110 -7.87 7.12 9.02
C PHE A 110 -8.26 5.86 9.80
N GLY A 111 -7.40 4.82 9.84
CA GLY A 111 -7.66 3.59 10.59
C GLY A 111 -8.82 2.72 10.07
N VAL A 112 -9.25 2.92 8.84
CA VAL A 112 -10.35 2.17 8.21
C VAL A 112 -9.90 1.35 7.00
N GLY A 113 -8.72 1.62 6.45
CA GLY A 113 -8.21 1.00 5.23
C GLY A 113 -8.08 -0.53 5.33
N PHE A 114 -7.59 -1.03 6.47
CA PHE A 114 -7.47 -2.47 6.72
C PHE A 114 -8.80 -3.20 6.52
N TYR A 115 -9.90 -2.64 6.99
CA TYR A 115 -11.21 -3.30 6.94
C TYR A 115 -11.78 -3.44 5.52
N SER A 116 -11.22 -2.73 4.53
CA SER A 116 -11.60 -2.88 3.13
C SER A 116 -11.41 -4.31 2.62
N VAL A 117 -10.51 -5.10 3.24
CA VAL A 117 -10.28 -6.50 2.93
C VAL A 117 -11.54 -7.36 3.05
N PHE A 118 -12.47 -7.01 3.96
CA PHE A 118 -13.73 -7.74 4.14
C PHE A 118 -14.77 -7.51 3.03
N MET A 119 -14.47 -6.68 2.03
CA MET A 119 -15.26 -6.63 0.80
C MET A 119 -15.02 -7.85 -0.10
N VAL A 120 -13.86 -8.46 0.03
CA VAL A 120 -13.39 -9.55 -0.85
C VAL A 120 -13.12 -10.86 -0.13
N ALA A 121 -13.06 -10.87 1.20
CA ALA A 121 -12.67 -12.01 2.02
C ALA A 121 -13.78 -12.48 2.95
N ASP A 122 -13.85 -13.80 3.13
CA ASP A 122 -14.67 -14.44 4.17
C ASP A 122 -13.91 -14.60 5.49
N ARG A 123 -12.58 -14.65 5.41
CA ARG A 123 -11.70 -14.79 6.57
C ARG A 123 -10.37 -14.08 6.32
N VAL A 124 -9.88 -13.39 7.33
CA VAL A 124 -8.57 -12.72 7.33
C VAL A 124 -7.80 -13.12 8.56
N GLN A 125 -6.54 -13.46 8.36
CA GLN A 125 -5.57 -13.67 9.44
C GLN A 125 -4.48 -12.61 9.36
N VAL A 126 -4.02 -12.12 10.51
CA VAL A 126 -2.89 -11.22 10.65
C VAL A 126 -1.89 -11.87 11.60
N LEU A 127 -0.75 -12.30 11.05
CA LEU A 127 0.37 -12.81 11.83
C LEU A 127 1.41 -11.71 11.95
N SER A 128 1.63 -11.22 13.17
CA SER A 128 2.56 -10.10 13.38
C SER A 128 3.54 -10.37 14.50
N LYS A 129 4.80 -9.98 14.25
CA LYS A 129 5.89 -9.98 15.24
C LYS A 129 6.47 -8.58 15.33
N SER A 130 6.46 -8.02 16.52
CA SER A 130 7.04 -6.70 16.78
C SER A 130 8.56 -6.72 16.61
N ALA A 131 9.14 -5.64 16.04
CA ALA A 131 10.58 -5.45 15.94
C ALA A 131 11.28 -5.34 17.33
N TYR A 132 10.51 -5.08 18.38
CA TYR A 132 11.01 -5.05 19.76
C TYR A 132 11.06 -6.43 20.41
N GLU A 133 10.48 -7.45 19.76
CA GLU A 133 10.46 -8.81 20.26
C GLU A 133 11.72 -9.57 19.82
N SER A 134 12.53 -10.01 20.80
CA SER A 134 13.79 -10.70 20.55
C SER A 134 13.63 -12.21 20.30
N SER A 135 12.53 -12.79 20.79
CA SER A 135 12.16 -14.19 20.56
C SER A 135 11.46 -14.36 19.20
N ASN A 136 11.07 -15.58 18.86
CA ASN A 136 10.22 -15.83 17.69
C ASN A 136 8.73 -15.75 18.02
N GLU A 137 8.36 -15.23 19.17
CA GLU A 137 6.97 -15.05 19.56
C GLU A 137 6.27 -14.05 18.66
N ALA A 138 5.09 -14.41 18.21
CA ALA A 138 4.25 -13.63 17.32
C ALA A 138 2.79 -13.79 17.72
N ILE A 139 1.95 -12.90 17.28
CA ILE A 139 0.51 -12.94 17.55
C ILE A 139 -0.23 -13.21 16.24
N LEU A 140 -1.13 -14.18 16.28
CA LEU A 140 -2.07 -14.46 15.21
C LEU A 140 -3.44 -13.92 15.60
N TRP A 141 -3.91 -12.94 14.86
CA TRP A 141 -5.26 -12.41 14.90
C TRP A 141 -6.07 -12.99 13.74
N GLU A 142 -7.31 -13.40 13.99
CA GLU A 142 -8.20 -13.92 12.96
C GLU A 142 -9.61 -13.35 13.10
N SER A 143 -10.24 -12.98 11.98
CA SER A 143 -11.63 -12.55 11.93
C SER A 143 -12.30 -12.91 10.59
N SER A 144 -13.63 -13.07 10.64
CA SER A 144 -14.50 -13.17 9.47
C SER A 144 -15.23 -11.84 9.13
N GLY A 145 -14.76 -10.71 9.69
CA GLY A 145 -15.44 -9.43 9.56
C GLY A 145 -16.72 -9.31 10.38
N GLU A 146 -16.89 -10.17 11.39
CA GLU A 146 -17.95 -10.11 12.38
C GLU A 146 -17.50 -9.35 13.63
N GLU A 147 -18.36 -9.28 14.65
CA GLU A 147 -18.09 -8.53 15.89
C GLU A 147 -16.96 -9.14 16.75
N LYS A 148 -16.57 -10.38 16.46
CA LYS A 148 -15.57 -11.12 17.22
C LYS A 148 -14.35 -11.44 16.37
N TYR A 149 -13.22 -11.39 17.01
CA TYR A 149 -11.96 -11.91 16.49
C TYR A 149 -11.34 -12.90 17.48
N LYS A 150 -10.40 -13.69 17.02
CA LYS A 150 -9.58 -14.59 17.83
C LYS A 150 -8.17 -14.04 17.90
N LEU A 151 -7.52 -14.22 19.05
CA LEU A 151 -6.09 -13.97 19.25
C LEU A 151 -5.45 -15.27 19.77
N GLU A 152 -4.34 -15.64 19.15
CA GLU A 152 -3.58 -16.83 19.51
C GLU A 152 -2.08 -16.49 19.51
N GLN A 153 -1.34 -17.10 20.42
CA GLN A 153 0.13 -17.07 20.37
C GLN A 153 0.61 -17.89 19.18
N SER A 154 1.59 -17.36 18.47
CA SER A 154 2.17 -17.98 17.29
C SER A 154 3.67 -17.74 17.23
N THR A 155 4.30 -18.12 16.12
CA THR A 155 5.73 -17.88 15.90
C THR A 155 5.97 -17.30 14.52
N LYS A 156 6.91 -16.36 14.42
CA LYS A 156 7.40 -15.76 13.17
C LYS A 156 8.90 -15.49 13.30
N GLU A 157 9.69 -15.90 12.32
CA GLU A 157 11.15 -15.76 12.39
C GLU A 157 11.59 -14.31 12.35
N SER A 158 11.07 -13.54 11.38
CA SER A 158 11.39 -12.14 11.19
C SER A 158 10.29 -11.23 11.73
N ASN A 159 10.67 -10.00 12.13
CA ASN A 159 9.70 -8.94 12.41
C ASN A 159 8.87 -8.58 11.18
N GLY A 160 7.75 -7.92 11.40
CA GLY A 160 6.81 -7.49 10.37
C GLY A 160 5.47 -8.19 10.45
N THR A 161 4.66 -8.03 9.42
CA THR A 161 3.27 -8.52 9.41
C THR A 161 2.97 -9.29 8.13
N ASP A 162 2.30 -10.44 8.28
CA ASP A 162 1.70 -11.19 7.17
C ASP A 162 0.18 -11.06 7.28
N ILE A 163 -0.46 -10.55 6.24
CA ILE A 163 -1.92 -10.51 6.11
C ILE A 163 -2.34 -11.61 5.16
N ILE A 164 -3.02 -12.62 5.69
CA ILE A 164 -3.48 -13.79 4.97
C ILE A 164 -4.98 -13.64 4.69
N ILE A 165 -5.34 -13.60 3.43
CA ILE A 165 -6.67 -13.24 2.94
C ILE A 165 -7.28 -14.46 2.27
N TYR A 166 -8.36 -15.01 2.81
CA TYR A 166 -9.13 -16.06 2.18
C TYR A 166 -10.31 -15.43 1.45
N LEU A 167 -10.22 -15.41 0.11
CA LEU A 167 -11.18 -14.74 -0.76
C LEU A 167 -12.53 -15.48 -0.73
N ASN A 168 -13.61 -14.73 -0.81
CA ASN A 168 -14.94 -15.30 -0.95
C ASN A 168 -15.22 -15.72 -2.41
N GLU A 169 -16.29 -16.50 -2.63
CA GLU A 169 -16.63 -17.06 -3.93
C GLU A 169 -16.84 -16.01 -5.03
N ASP A 170 -17.36 -14.83 -4.70
CA ASP A 170 -17.63 -13.75 -5.66
C ASP A 170 -16.38 -12.98 -6.10
N ASN A 171 -15.21 -13.25 -5.52
CA ASN A 171 -14.00 -12.49 -5.71
C ASN A 171 -12.76 -13.33 -6.07
N HIS A 172 -12.98 -14.48 -6.71
CA HIS A 172 -11.90 -15.34 -7.21
C HIS A 172 -10.96 -14.65 -8.21
N GLU A 173 -11.43 -13.62 -8.89
CA GLU A 173 -10.58 -12.83 -9.81
C GLU A 173 -9.30 -12.31 -9.16
N PHE A 174 -9.33 -12.04 -7.86
CA PHE A 174 -8.16 -11.59 -7.12
C PHE A 174 -7.17 -12.71 -6.75
N ALA A 175 -7.50 -13.97 -7.04
CA ALA A 175 -6.54 -15.07 -6.99
C ALA A 175 -5.80 -15.28 -8.34
N GLU A 176 -6.11 -14.47 -9.36
CA GLU A 176 -5.43 -14.51 -10.64
C GLU A 176 -4.22 -13.58 -10.65
N GLU A 177 -3.03 -14.13 -10.96
CA GLU A 177 -1.76 -13.39 -10.93
C GLU A 177 -1.79 -12.13 -11.80
N GLY A 178 -2.32 -12.26 -13.04
CA GLY A 178 -2.43 -11.12 -13.97
C GLY A 178 -3.32 -9.99 -13.44
N ARG A 179 -4.39 -10.34 -12.71
CA ARG A 179 -5.29 -9.35 -12.09
C ARG A 179 -4.61 -8.61 -10.95
N VAL A 180 -3.96 -9.33 -10.06
CA VAL A 180 -3.23 -8.74 -8.92
C VAL A 180 -2.07 -7.90 -9.43
N LYS A 181 -1.29 -8.38 -10.40
CA LYS A 181 -0.20 -7.62 -11.03
C LYS A 181 -0.71 -6.27 -11.55
N PHE A 182 -1.77 -6.28 -12.36
CA PHE A 182 -2.37 -5.07 -12.90
C PHE A 182 -2.79 -4.08 -11.80
N LEU A 183 -3.38 -4.57 -10.71
CA LEU A 183 -3.82 -3.71 -9.60
C LEU A 183 -2.65 -3.13 -8.82
N LEU A 184 -1.61 -3.92 -8.57
CA LEU A 184 -0.40 -3.44 -7.89
C LEU A 184 0.31 -2.37 -8.73
N GLU A 185 0.45 -2.58 -10.04
CA GLU A 185 1.00 -1.58 -10.96
C GLU A 185 0.15 -0.31 -11.00
N LYS A 186 -1.18 -0.45 -11.03
CA LYS A 186 -2.12 0.68 -11.09
C LYS A 186 -2.10 1.56 -9.84
N TYR A 187 -2.01 0.94 -8.66
CA TYR A 187 -2.24 1.65 -7.39
C TYR A 187 -0.99 1.81 -6.52
N SER A 188 0.03 1.00 -6.73
CA SER A 188 1.15 0.88 -5.78
C SER A 188 2.54 0.94 -6.43
N GLN A 189 2.64 1.26 -7.74
CA GLN A 189 3.93 1.31 -8.43
C GLN A 189 4.90 2.37 -7.91
N TYR A 190 4.42 3.36 -7.16
CA TYR A 190 5.24 4.46 -6.63
C TYR A 190 5.51 4.36 -5.14
N ILE A 191 5.29 3.19 -4.55
CA ILE A 191 5.68 2.94 -3.16
C ILE A 191 7.20 2.91 -3.05
N ASN A 192 7.74 3.53 -2.00
CA ASN A 192 9.18 3.72 -1.81
C ASN A 192 9.98 2.44 -1.53
N PHE A 193 9.31 1.33 -1.27
CA PHE A 193 9.94 0.05 -0.95
C PHE A 193 9.74 -0.96 -2.07
N PRO A 194 10.66 -1.92 -2.23
CA PRO A 194 10.49 -3.03 -3.13
C PRO A 194 9.13 -3.71 -2.93
N LEU A 195 8.30 -3.71 -3.97
CA LEU A 195 7.03 -4.40 -4.02
C LEU A 195 7.16 -5.56 -5.00
N ASN A 196 7.09 -6.78 -4.48
CA ASN A 196 7.28 -7.99 -5.26
C ASN A 196 5.96 -8.78 -5.34
N LEU A 197 5.66 -9.30 -6.52
CA LEU A 197 4.66 -10.33 -6.71
C LEU A 197 5.37 -11.68 -6.86
N ILE A 198 5.05 -12.63 -6.01
CA ILE A 198 5.67 -13.94 -5.98
C ILE A 198 4.65 -14.96 -6.48
N SER A 199 4.95 -15.60 -7.61
CA SER A 199 4.12 -16.66 -8.19
C SER A 199 4.13 -17.93 -7.34
N GLU A 200 3.20 -18.85 -7.62
CA GLU A 200 3.20 -20.18 -6.98
C GLU A 200 4.49 -20.99 -7.26
N SER A 201 5.12 -20.76 -8.42
CA SER A 201 6.42 -21.38 -8.74
C SER A 201 7.59 -20.80 -7.94
N GLY A 202 7.37 -19.72 -7.18
CA GLY A 202 8.40 -19.02 -6.43
C GLY A 202 9.17 -17.97 -7.25
N GLU A 203 8.74 -17.68 -8.48
CA GLU A 203 9.32 -16.60 -9.29
C GLU A 203 8.94 -15.25 -8.67
N VAL A 204 9.94 -14.38 -8.51
CA VAL A 204 9.78 -13.05 -7.92
C VAL A 204 9.73 -12.02 -9.04
N ASN A 205 8.58 -11.41 -9.23
CA ASN A 205 8.34 -10.33 -10.17
C ASN A 205 8.27 -9.00 -9.41
N ARG A 206 9.26 -8.13 -9.60
CA ARG A 206 9.23 -6.79 -9.03
C ARG A 206 8.20 -5.94 -9.76
N ILE A 207 7.32 -5.28 -9.02
CA ILE A 207 6.20 -4.48 -9.55
C ILE A 207 6.59 -3.02 -9.74
N ASN A 208 7.39 -2.49 -8.83
CA ASN A 208 7.73 -1.07 -8.81
C ASN A 208 9.23 -0.82 -9.05
N ASP A 209 9.53 0.28 -9.73
CA ASP A 209 10.89 0.75 -10.00
C ASP A 209 11.44 1.67 -8.91
N SER A 210 10.79 1.73 -7.77
CA SER A 210 11.18 2.41 -6.53
C SER A 210 11.26 3.94 -6.55
N GLU A 211 11.26 4.64 -7.67
CA GLU A 211 11.33 6.10 -7.66
C GLU A 211 10.35 6.72 -8.66
N ALA A 212 9.36 7.41 -8.12
CA ALA A 212 8.40 8.14 -8.95
C ALA A 212 9.11 9.20 -9.81
N LEU A 213 8.76 9.27 -11.09
CA LEU A 213 9.38 10.17 -12.05
C LEU A 213 9.42 11.62 -11.54
N TRP A 214 8.34 12.08 -10.89
CA TRP A 214 8.23 13.44 -10.38
C TRP A 214 9.05 13.72 -9.12
N LEU A 215 9.57 12.69 -8.44
CA LEU A 215 10.49 12.84 -7.30
C LEU A 215 11.94 12.94 -7.75
N LYS A 216 12.27 12.44 -8.94
CA LYS A 216 13.63 12.52 -9.49
C LYS A 216 14.00 13.99 -9.74
N PRO A 217 15.28 14.37 -9.57
CA PRO A 217 15.76 15.68 -9.97
C PRO A 217 15.53 15.89 -11.48
N LYS A 218 14.90 16.99 -11.89
CA LYS A 218 14.60 17.29 -13.31
C LYS A 218 15.79 17.09 -14.25
N ARG A 219 17.01 17.41 -13.77
CA ARG A 219 18.24 17.29 -14.56
C ARG A 219 18.65 15.86 -14.87
N SER A 220 18.14 14.89 -14.12
CA SER A 220 18.45 13.47 -14.30
C SER A 220 17.42 12.74 -15.16
N ILE A 221 16.28 13.38 -15.47
CA ILE A 221 15.19 12.77 -16.25
C ILE A 221 15.38 13.10 -17.72
N LYS A 222 15.36 12.08 -18.57
CA LYS A 222 15.41 12.24 -20.03
C LYS A 222 14.01 12.45 -20.59
N ASP A 223 13.95 13.04 -21.79
CA ASP A 223 12.69 13.30 -22.48
C ASP A 223 11.92 12.01 -22.77
N GLU A 224 12.62 10.90 -23.04
CA GLU A 224 12.03 9.59 -23.25
C GLU A 224 11.28 9.11 -22.00
N GLU A 225 11.82 9.32 -20.77
CA GLU A 225 11.17 8.92 -19.53
C GLU A 225 9.86 9.70 -19.30
N TYR A 226 9.80 10.98 -19.68
CA TYR A 226 8.57 11.77 -19.64
C TYR A 226 7.53 11.27 -20.64
N ASN A 227 7.95 10.92 -21.85
CA ASN A 227 7.08 10.40 -22.90
C ASN A 227 6.52 9.02 -22.53
N ASP A 228 7.36 8.13 -22.01
CA ASP A 228 6.96 6.80 -21.57
C ASP A 228 5.96 6.88 -20.40
N PHE A 229 6.22 7.77 -19.45
CA PHE A 229 5.29 8.03 -18.35
C PHE A 229 3.93 8.54 -18.83
N TYR A 230 3.93 9.47 -19.81
CA TYR A 230 2.70 9.97 -20.42
C TYR A 230 1.91 8.82 -21.07
N LYS A 231 2.55 8.03 -21.94
CA LYS A 231 1.92 6.89 -22.63
C LYS A 231 1.37 5.88 -21.65
N PHE A 232 2.14 5.53 -20.65
CA PHE A 232 1.72 4.62 -19.60
C PHE A 232 0.49 5.13 -18.83
N THR A 233 0.48 6.41 -18.49
CA THR A 233 -0.56 7.01 -17.64
C THR A 233 -1.85 7.28 -18.39
N THR A 234 -1.75 7.64 -19.70
CA THR A 234 -2.89 8.02 -20.54
C THR A 234 -3.38 6.91 -21.46
N PHE A 235 -2.58 5.83 -21.63
CA PHE A 235 -2.75 4.79 -22.64
C PHE A 235 -2.69 5.33 -24.09
N ASP A 236 -2.16 6.54 -24.28
CA ASP A 236 -1.88 7.08 -25.59
C ASP A 236 -0.69 6.37 -26.23
N GLN A 237 -0.70 6.20 -27.55
CA GLN A 237 0.40 5.57 -28.29
C GLN A 237 1.38 6.62 -28.83
N GLU A 238 0.98 7.89 -28.87
CA GLU A 238 1.78 8.97 -29.37
C GLU A 238 2.47 9.74 -28.23
N ASP A 239 3.57 10.40 -28.54
CA ASP A 239 4.24 11.29 -27.60
C ASP A 239 3.37 12.54 -27.32
N PRO A 240 3.45 13.15 -26.13
CA PRO A 240 2.78 14.40 -25.84
C PRO A 240 3.39 15.53 -26.70
N LEU A 241 2.60 16.56 -26.99
CA LEU A 241 3.08 17.76 -27.67
C LEU A 241 4.16 18.47 -26.86
N PHE A 242 3.95 18.58 -25.56
CA PHE A 242 4.94 19.04 -24.58
C PHE A 242 4.51 18.68 -23.16
N TRP A 243 5.44 18.82 -22.23
CA TRP A 243 5.18 18.64 -20.80
C TRP A 243 5.78 19.78 -19.96
N VAL A 244 5.25 19.92 -18.76
CA VAL A 244 5.78 20.84 -17.74
C VAL A 244 5.93 20.09 -16.42
N HIS A 245 7.13 20.11 -15.88
CA HIS A 245 7.44 19.53 -14.58
C HIS A 245 7.79 20.66 -13.60
N ASN A 246 6.95 20.92 -12.61
CA ASN A 246 7.16 21.96 -11.60
C ASN A 246 7.21 21.36 -10.20
N LYS A 247 8.14 21.88 -9.40
CA LYS A 247 8.17 21.70 -7.96
C LYS A 247 7.81 23.04 -7.32
N VAL A 248 6.78 23.06 -6.51
CA VAL A 248 6.31 24.25 -5.78
C VAL A 248 6.67 24.07 -4.33
N GLU A 249 7.39 25.03 -3.76
CA GLU A 249 7.82 25.08 -2.38
C GLU A 249 7.14 26.28 -1.68
N GLY A 250 6.52 26.03 -0.51
CA GLY A 250 5.81 27.08 0.24
C GLY A 250 5.01 26.51 1.41
N LYS A 251 3.85 27.11 1.70
CA LYS A 251 2.92 26.55 2.72
C LYS A 251 2.40 25.18 2.36
N SER A 252 2.26 24.92 1.06
CA SER A 252 1.95 23.60 0.52
C SER A 252 3.04 23.26 -0.47
N GLU A 253 3.71 22.15 -0.26
CA GLU A 253 4.72 21.64 -1.16
C GLU A 253 4.09 20.57 -2.05
N TYR A 254 4.27 20.71 -3.36
CA TYR A 254 3.80 19.71 -4.31
C TYR A 254 4.64 19.73 -5.58
N THR A 255 4.66 18.60 -6.26
CA THR A 255 5.22 18.49 -7.60
C THR A 255 4.08 18.21 -8.58
N ASN A 256 4.11 18.84 -9.75
CA ASN A 256 3.16 18.52 -10.81
C ASN A 256 3.88 18.21 -12.12
N LEU A 257 3.31 17.26 -12.85
CA LEU A 257 3.60 16.93 -14.23
C LEU A 257 2.35 17.21 -15.05
N LEU A 258 2.43 18.20 -15.94
CA LEU A 258 1.36 18.56 -16.84
C LEU A 258 1.74 18.16 -18.27
N TYR A 259 0.83 17.51 -18.96
CA TYR A 259 1.02 17.07 -20.33
C TYR A 259 -0.03 17.68 -21.24
N VAL A 260 0.38 18.04 -22.43
CA VAL A 260 -0.54 18.41 -23.52
C VAL A 260 -0.46 17.30 -24.56
N PRO A 261 -1.55 16.56 -24.81
CA PRO A 261 -1.57 15.54 -25.84
C PRO A 261 -1.33 16.12 -27.22
N SER A 262 -0.68 15.34 -28.11
CA SER A 262 -0.45 15.74 -29.51
C SER A 262 -1.74 15.86 -30.31
N LYS A 263 -2.77 15.11 -29.92
CA LYS A 263 -4.11 15.14 -30.52
C LYS A 263 -5.17 15.32 -29.44
N PRO A 264 -6.29 16.00 -29.75
CA PRO A 264 -7.39 16.10 -28.81
C PRO A 264 -7.95 14.69 -28.50
N PRO A 265 -8.28 14.37 -27.23
CA PRO A 265 -8.92 13.12 -26.88
C PRO A 265 -10.19 12.90 -27.71
N PHE A 266 -10.43 11.66 -28.13
CA PHE A 266 -11.57 11.28 -28.97
C PHE A 266 -12.93 11.64 -28.32
N ASP A 267 -12.97 11.65 -27.00
CA ASP A 267 -14.15 11.94 -26.17
C ASP A 267 -14.19 13.37 -25.62
N LEU A 268 -13.38 14.28 -26.18
CA LEU A 268 -13.30 15.69 -25.74
C LEU A 268 -14.67 16.37 -25.68
N TRP A 269 -15.57 16.01 -26.59
CA TRP A 269 -16.91 16.58 -26.71
C TRP A 269 -17.97 15.83 -25.91
N ASN A 270 -17.62 14.68 -25.35
CA ASN A 270 -18.55 13.92 -24.49
C ASN A 270 -18.55 14.55 -23.09
N ARG A 271 -19.71 15.06 -22.65
CA ARG A 271 -19.85 15.71 -21.33
C ARG A 271 -19.83 14.70 -20.17
N GLU A 272 -20.06 13.41 -20.44
CA GLU A 272 -20.07 12.33 -19.45
C GLU A 272 -18.68 11.72 -19.21
N SER A 273 -17.71 12.03 -20.08
CA SER A 273 -16.33 11.56 -19.88
C SER A 273 -15.72 12.18 -18.63
N PRO A 274 -15.14 11.36 -17.75
CA PRO A 274 -14.51 11.85 -16.54
C PRO A 274 -13.34 12.77 -16.89
N ARG A 275 -13.49 14.05 -16.56
CA ARG A 275 -12.43 15.06 -16.71
C ARG A 275 -11.79 15.27 -15.35
N GLY A 276 -10.49 15.17 -15.30
CA GLY A 276 -9.81 15.37 -14.04
C GLY A 276 -8.30 15.29 -14.14
N VAL A 277 -7.67 15.64 -13.05
CA VAL A 277 -6.23 15.49 -12.83
C VAL A 277 -6.03 14.16 -12.10
N LYS A 278 -5.07 13.34 -12.52
CA LYS A 278 -4.64 12.20 -11.72
C LYS A 278 -3.81 12.72 -10.57
N LEU A 279 -4.27 12.44 -9.34
CA LEU A 279 -3.62 12.87 -8.12
C LEU A 279 -2.92 11.67 -7.48
N TYR A 280 -1.63 11.81 -7.24
CA TYR A 280 -0.81 10.87 -6.47
C TYR A 280 -0.45 11.57 -5.15
N ILE A 281 -0.80 10.95 -4.02
CA ILE A 281 -0.62 11.50 -2.68
C ILE A 281 0.26 10.57 -1.87
#